data_b3277bee237e5a6118d39772a080d631
#
_entry.id   b3277bee237e5a6118d39772a080d631
#
_cell.length_a   1.000
_cell.length_b   1.000
_cell.length_c   1.000
_cell.angle_alpha   90.00
_cell.angle_beta   90.00
_cell.angle_gamma   90.00
#
_symmetry.space_group_name_H-M   'P 1'
#
loop_
_entity.id
_entity.type
_entity.pdbx_description
1 polymer ?
#
loop_
_entity_poly.entity_id
_entity_poly.type
_entity_poly.pdbx_seq_one_letter_code
_entity_poly.pdbx_strand_id
1 'polypeptide(L)'
;AGASEDRLAELGVGKLVTLTSTYDHRVIQGAESGEFLRDISQLLIDDKFWDDIFTALEIPFSPMRWAQDQPNTGVNKDTRVMQLIQAYRSRGHLIADTNPLRWHQPGLPMPDSRDLLMESHGLTIWDLDRTFHVGGFGGKETMTLREVMSRLRAAYTLHIGAEFTHIMDRDEREWLRDRLEVGMPKPTNAEQKYILQKLNAAEAFENFLQTKYLGQKRFSL
;
A
#
# COMPACT_ATOMS: atom_id res chain seq x y z
N ALA A 1 -2.92 -36.70 5.75
CA ALA A 1 -3.96 -35.69 5.99
C ALA A 1 -3.63 -35.00 7.31
N GLY A 2 -3.25 -33.73 7.26
CA GLY A 2 -2.97 -32.94 8.46
C GLY A 2 -4.27 -32.59 9.18
N ALA A 3 -4.20 -32.41 10.50
CA ALA A 3 -5.32 -31.90 11.28
C ALA A 3 -5.69 -30.49 10.80
N SER A 4 -6.98 -30.12 10.87
CA SER A 4 -7.43 -28.77 10.56
C SER A 4 -6.82 -27.75 11.53
N GLU A 5 -6.64 -26.51 11.10
CA GLU A 5 -6.09 -25.43 11.95
C GLU A 5 -6.91 -25.25 13.24
N ASP A 6 -8.23 -25.40 13.17
CA ASP A 6 -9.12 -25.33 14.33
C ASP A 6 -8.79 -26.40 15.37
N ARG A 7 -8.50 -27.63 14.92
CA ARG A 7 -8.17 -28.75 15.80
C ARG A 7 -6.78 -28.62 16.41
N LEU A 8 -5.84 -27.98 15.68
CA LEU A 8 -4.52 -27.68 16.21
C LEU A 8 -4.59 -26.57 17.29
N ALA A 9 -5.47 -25.60 17.10
CA ALA A 9 -5.74 -24.55 18.06
C ALA A 9 -6.41 -25.10 19.35
N GLU A 10 -7.39 -26.01 19.22
CA GLU A 10 -8.01 -26.70 20.38
C GLU A 10 -7.00 -27.52 21.18
N LEU A 11 -6.00 -28.09 20.52
CA LEU A 11 -4.95 -28.89 21.15
C LEU A 11 -3.81 -28.02 21.70
N GLY A 12 -3.85 -26.69 21.53
CA GLY A 12 -2.79 -25.78 21.97
C GLY A 12 -1.48 -25.94 21.21
N VAL A 13 -1.52 -26.51 19.98
CA VAL A 13 -0.34 -26.70 19.14
C VAL A 13 -0.05 -25.41 18.40
N GLY A 14 1.01 -24.70 18.82
CA GLY A 14 1.48 -23.49 18.18
C GLY A 14 2.39 -23.73 16.95
N LYS A 15 2.60 -22.71 16.17
CA LYS A 15 3.61 -22.72 15.10
C LYS A 15 5.01 -22.62 15.73
N LEU A 16 5.92 -23.48 15.29
CA LEU A 16 7.31 -23.42 15.73
C LEU A 16 8.13 -22.62 14.74
N VAL A 17 8.99 -21.76 15.25
CA VAL A 17 10.00 -21.03 14.48
C VAL A 17 11.37 -21.48 14.94
N THR A 18 12.20 -21.92 14.00
CA THR A 18 13.60 -22.25 14.28
C THR A 18 14.48 -21.07 13.92
N LEU A 19 15.23 -20.57 14.91
CA LEU A 19 16.25 -19.54 14.70
C LEU A 19 17.61 -20.19 14.57
N THR A 20 18.33 -19.83 13.53
CA THR A 20 19.72 -20.30 13.30
C THR A 20 20.64 -19.10 13.21
N SER A 21 21.83 -19.22 13.74
CA SER A 21 22.88 -18.22 13.66
C SER A 21 24.07 -18.81 12.91
N THR A 22 24.66 -18.02 12.03
CA THR A 22 25.93 -18.35 11.35
C THR A 22 26.95 -17.29 11.74
N TYR A 23 28.13 -17.71 12.18
CA TYR A 23 29.18 -16.82 12.64
C TYR A 23 30.57 -17.30 12.25
N ASP A 24 31.53 -16.38 12.21
CA ASP A 24 32.94 -16.73 11.99
C ASP A 24 33.55 -17.18 13.32
N HIS A 25 33.88 -18.45 13.40
CA HIS A 25 34.42 -19.07 14.63
C HIS A 25 35.83 -18.56 15.00
N ARG A 26 36.46 -17.77 14.14
CA ARG A 26 37.72 -17.09 14.45
C ARG A 26 37.54 -15.86 15.33
N VAL A 27 36.31 -15.32 15.35
CA VAL A 27 35.95 -14.09 16.08
C VAL A 27 35.03 -14.38 17.25
N ILE A 28 34.10 -15.30 17.11
CA ILE A 28 33.06 -15.61 18.09
C ILE A 28 33.19 -17.06 18.52
N GLN A 29 33.18 -17.30 19.84
CA GLN A 29 33.18 -18.66 20.38
C GLN A 29 31.75 -19.22 20.43
N GLY A 30 31.64 -20.56 20.40
CA GLY A 30 30.34 -21.23 20.42
C GLY A 30 29.47 -20.90 21.64
N ALA A 31 30.10 -20.66 22.80
CA ALA A 31 29.41 -20.24 24.02
C ALA A 31 28.71 -18.87 23.85
N GLU A 32 29.40 -17.89 23.27
CA GLU A 32 28.88 -16.54 23.03
C GLU A 32 27.69 -16.57 22.04
N SER A 33 27.81 -17.38 20.97
CA SER A 33 26.70 -17.59 20.03
C SER A 33 25.50 -18.27 20.70
N GLY A 34 25.73 -19.21 21.58
CA GLY A 34 24.69 -19.88 22.35
C GLY A 34 23.98 -18.94 23.32
N GLU A 35 24.73 -18.04 23.99
CA GLU A 35 24.17 -17.00 24.85
C GLU A 35 23.32 -16.01 24.05
N PHE A 36 23.80 -15.55 22.92
CA PHE A 36 23.07 -14.65 22.03
C PHE A 36 21.74 -15.26 21.57
N LEU A 37 21.72 -16.53 21.14
CA LEU A 37 20.48 -17.19 20.74
C LEU A 37 19.54 -17.41 21.91
N ARG A 38 20.06 -17.67 23.11
CA ARG A 38 19.27 -17.76 24.33
C ARG A 38 18.60 -16.43 24.65
N ASP A 39 19.33 -15.33 24.57
CA ASP A 39 18.81 -14.00 24.86
C ASP A 39 17.74 -13.60 23.85
N ILE A 40 17.93 -13.88 22.55
CA ILE A 40 16.88 -13.71 21.55
C ILE A 40 15.65 -14.55 21.89
N SER A 41 15.84 -15.82 22.25
CA SER A 41 14.72 -16.69 22.62
C SER A 41 13.95 -16.16 23.82
N GLN A 42 14.64 -15.63 24.81
CA GLN A 42 14.01 -15.03 25.99
C GLN A 42 13.21 -13.76 25.62
N LEU A 43 13.77 -12.88 24.78
CA LEU A 43 13.07 -11.69 24.30
C LEU A 43 11.81 -12.06 23.53
N LEU A 44 11.87 -13.08 22.66
CA LEU A 44 10.70 -13.50 21.87
C LEU A 44 9.58 -14.12 22.70
N ILE A 45 9.88 -14.60 23.92
CA ILE A 45 8.89 -15.17 24.85
C ILE A 45 8.36 -14.09 25.81
N ASP A 46 9.06 -12.97 25.94
CA ASP A 46 8.68 -11.88 26.85
C ASP A 46 7.57 -11.02 26.24
N ASP A 47 6.40 -11.03 26.86
CA ASP A 47 5.25 -10.22 26.44
C ASP A 47 5.58 -8.73 26.43
N LYS A 48 6.38 -8.25 27.36
CA LYS A 48 6.78 -6.84 27.44
C LYS A 48 7.60 -6.39 26.24
N PHE A 49 8.47 -7.25 25.73
CA PHE A 49 9.26 -6.97 24.53
C PHE A 49 8.36 -6.70 23.31
N TRP A 50 7.31 -7.49 23.16
CA TRP A 50 6.35 -7.30 22.08
C TRP A 50 5.50 -6.05 22.27
N ASP A 51 5.08 -5.76 23.49
CA ASP A 51 4.35 -4.53 23.81
C ASP A 51 5.17 -3.28 23.50
N ASP A 52 6.45 -3.28 23.84
CA ASP A 52 7.38 -2.19 23.55
C ASP A 52 7.57 -2.00 22.02
N ILE A 53 7.72 -3.09 21.27
CA ILE A 53 7.84 -3.05 19.81
C ILE A 53 6.55 -2.51 19.17
N PHE A 54 5.39 -3.06 19.54
CA PHE A 54 4.11 -2.61 18.97
C PHE A 54 3.80 -1.16 19.31
N THR A 55 4.17 -0.71 20.50
CA THR A 55 4.06 0.69 20.90
C THR A 55 4.98 1.58 20.07
N ALA A 56 6.24 1.19 19.91
CA ALA A 56 7.22 1.96 19.14
C ALA A 56 6.91 2.03 17.64
N LEU A 57 6.27 1.00 17.10
CA LEU A 57 5.83 0.95 15.70
C LEU A 57 4.44 1.57 15.49
N GLU A 58 3.81 2.08 16.55
CA GLU A 58 2.42 2.58 16.51
C GLU A 58 1.42 1.55 15.92
N ILE A 59 1.75 0.26 16.01
CA ILE A 59 0.89 -0.82 15.56
C ILE A 59 -0.14 -1.08 16.66
N PRO A 60 -1.45 -0.94 16.40
CA PRO A 60 -2.47 -1.27 17.38
C PRO A 60 -2.41 -2.77 17.68
N PHE A 61 -1.82 -3.10 18.82
CA PHE A 61 -1.78 -4.47 19.32
C PHE A 61 -3.11 -4.83 19.96
N SER A 62 -3.83 -5.70 19.32
CA SER A 62 -4.90 -6.47 19.94
C SER A 62 -4.41 -7.91 20.08
N PRO A 63 -4.32 -8.48 21.30
CA PRO A 63 -3.94 -9.87 21.45
C PRO A 63 -4.90 -10.75 20.66
N MET A 64 -4.40 -11.30 19.56
CA MET A 64 -5.22 -12.04 18.63
C MET A 64 -5.58 -13.40 19.21
N ARG A 65 -6.81 -13.54 19.58
CA ARG A 65 -7.47 -14.82 19.51
C ARG A 65 -7.95 -14.98 18.05
N TRP A 66 -7.07 -15.56 17.23
CA TRP A 66 -7.41 -16.14 15.93
C TRP A 66 -8.61 -15.55 15.19
N ALA A 67 -8.36 -14.60 14.31
CA ALA A 67 -9.17 -14.22 13.14
C ALA A 67 -10.70 -14.06 13.31
N GLN A 68 -11.25 -14.07 14.50
CA GLN A 68 -12.65 -13.74 14.70
C GLN A 68 -12.75 -12.27 15.10
N ASP A 69 -13.49 -11.51 14.29
CA ASP A 69 -13.89 -10.16 14.68
C ASP A 69 -14.57 -10.24 16.05
N GLN A 70 -14.15 -9.38 16.98
CA GLN A 70 -14.83 -9.31 18.26
C GLN A 70 -16.32 -9.01 18.00
N PRO A 71 -17.24 -9.83 18.52
CA PRO A 71 -18.67 -9.70 18.20
C PRO A 71 -19.30 -8.37 18.65
N ASN A 72 -18.57 -7.53 19.37
CA ASN A 72 -19.05 -6.28 19.96
C ASN A 72 -18.57 -4.99 19.30
N THR A 73 -17.75 -5.02 18.28
CA THR A 73 -17.48 -3.81 17.48
C THR A 73 -18.49 -3.78 16.35
N GLY A 74 -19.70 -3.31 16.59
CA GLY A 74 -20.85 -3.30 15.67
C GLY A 74 -20.65 -2.65 14.29
N VAL A 75 -19.42 -2.61 13.78
CA VAL A 75 -19.07 -2.15 12.45
C VAL A 75 -18.40 -3.30 11.70
N ASN A 76 -19.10 -3.78 10.69
CA ASN A 76 -18.56 -4.76 9.76
C ASN A 76 -17.25 -4.25 9.14
N LYS A 77 -16.17 -5.04 9.16
CA LYS A 77 -14.88 -4.67 8.56
C LYS A 77 -14.95 -4.47 7.04
N ASP A 78 -15.90 -5.09 6.35
CA ASP A 78 -16.16 -4.81 4.94
C ASP A 78 -16.52 -3.33 4.74
N THR A 79 -17.36 -2.76 5.61
CA THR A 79 -17.70 -1.34 5.56
C THR A 79 -16.45 -0.45 5.76
N ARG A 80 -15.53 -0.84 6.62
CA ARG A 80 -14.28 -0.11 6.84
C ARG A 80 -13.34 -0.17 5.64
N VAL A 81 -13.29 -1.32 4.96
CA VAL A 81 -12.56 -1.43 3.68
C VAL A 81 -13.19 -0.54 2.62
N MET A 82 -14.52 -0.48 2.55
CA MET A 82 -15.21 0.43 1.63
C MET A 82 -14.94 1.91 1.96
N GLN A 83 -14.87 2.28 3.24
CA GLN A 83 -14.49 3.63 3.67
C GLN A 83 -13.06 3.97 3.27
N LEU A 84 -12.12 3.04 3.43
CA LEU A 84 -10.74 3.21 2.98
C LEU A 84 -10.65 3.41 1.45
N ILE A 85 -11.38 2.60 0.67
CA ILE A 85 -11.46 2.76 -0.79
C ILE A 85 -11.98 4.16 -1.15
N GLN A 86 -13.03 4.61 -0.47
CA GLN A 86 -13.61 5.94 -0.70
C GLN A 86 -12.64 7.07 -0.30
N ALA A 87 -11.86 6.90 0.76
CA ALA A 87 -10.84 7.87 1.16
C ALA A 87 -9.78 8.03 0.06
N TYR A 88 -9.29 6.92 -0.53
CA TYR A 88 -8.35 6.99 -1.64
C TYR A 88 -8.94 7.63 -2.90
N ARG A 89 -10.20 7.36 -3.22
CA ARG A 89 -10.91 7.99 -4.36
C ARG A 89 -10.98 9.51 -4.22
N SER A 90 -11.19 10.00 -3.01
CA SER A 90 -11.37 11.43 -2.75
C SER A 90 -10.09 12.18 -2.45
N ARG A 91 -9.08 11.53 -1.85
CA ARG A 91 -7.88 12.19 -1.31
C ARG A 91 -6.55 11.57 -1.74
N GLY A 92 -6.56 10.44 -2.44
CA GLY A 92 -5.33 9.75 -2.86
C GLY A 92 -4.40 10.65 -3.68
N HIS A 93 -4.95 11.52 -4.52
CA HIS A 93 -4.19 12.47 -5.33
C HIS A 93 -3.31 13.43 -4.51
N LEU A 94 -3.69 13.71 -3.25
CA LEU A 94 -2.92 14.63 -2.38
C LEU A 94 -1.52 14.10 -2.03
N ILE A 95 -1.33 12.78 -2.06
CA ILE A 95 -0.04 12.16 -1.77
C ILE A 95 0.58 11.48 -3.00
N ALA A 96 0.03 11.73 -4.19
CA ALA A 96 0.58 11.20 -5.43
C ALA A 96 1.96 11.81 -5.73
N ASP A 97 2.93 10.97 -6.10
CA ASP A 97 4.28 11.37 -6.48
C ASP A 97 4.30 11.87 -7.94
N THR A 98 3.71 13.04 -8.15
CA THR A 98 3.61 13.67 -9.49
C THR A 98 4.80 14.54 -9.83
N ASN A 99 5.70 14.83 -8.86
CA ASN A 99 6.85 15.68 -9.06
C ASN A 99 8.12 14.88 -9.35
N PRO A 100 8.59 14.77 -10.59
CA PRO A 100 9.77 13.99 -10.95
C PRO A 100 11.06 14.53 -10.29
N LEU A 101 11.09 15.82 -9.93
CA LEU A 101 12.22 16.44 -9.27
C LEU A 101 12.21 16.22 -7.76
N ARG A 102 11.16 15.65 -7.20
CA ARG A 102 10.96 15.42 -5.76
C ARG A 102 11.23 16.67 -4.91
N TRP A 103 10.97 17.83 -5.48
CA TRP A 103 11.20 19.09 -4.80
C TRP A 103 9.99 19.42 -3.91
N HIS A 104 10.18 19.27 -2.63
CA HIS A 104 9.23 19.77 -1.64
C HIS A 104 9.50 21.26 -1.43
N GLN A 105 8.52 22.10 -1.65
CA GLN A 105 8.63 23.52 -1.32
C GLN A 105 8.72 23.64 0.21
N PRO A 106 9.82 24.20 0.76
CA PRO A 106 9.94 24.39 2.19
C PRO A 106 8.81 25.32 2.67
N GLY A 107 8.11 24.91 3.71
CA GLY A 107 7.05 25.71 4.33
C GLY A 107 5.62 25.40 3.86
N LEU A 108 5.41 24.56 2.86
CA LEU A 108 4.07 24.03 2.59
C LEU A 108 3.77 22.87 3.55
N PRO A 109 2.61 22.91 4.23
CA PRO A 109 2.22 21.78 5.07
C PRO A 109 2.02 20.53 4.20
N MET A 110 2.56 19.40 4.64
CA MET A 110 2.24 18.12 4.02
C MET A 110 0.73 17.85 4.18
N PRO A 111 0.06 17.37 3.13
CA PRO A 111 -1.35 17.02 3.25
C PRO A 111 -1.56 16.02 4.39
N ASP A 112 -2.62 16.22 5.18
CA ASP A 112 -3.01 15.22 6.18
C ASP A 112 -3.52 13.95 5.47
N SER A 113 -2.68 12.93 5.46
CA SER A 113 -2.96 11.66 4.79
C SER A 113 -3.44 10.56 5.75
N ARG A 114 -3.77 10.90 7.00
CA ARG A 114 -4.23 9.91 8.00
C ARG A 114 -5.41 9.09 7.52
N ASP A 115 -6.34 9.69 6.79
CA ASP A 115 -7.48 8.98 6.21
C ASP A 115 -7.10 7.90 5.17
N LEU A 116 -5.87 7.91 4.69
CA LEU A 116 -5.37 6.91 3.74
C LEU A 116 -4.65 5.74 4.44
N LEU A 117 -4.51 5.82 5.76
CA LEU A 117 -3.93 4.76 6.56
C LEU A 117 -5.01 3.73 6.92
N MET A 118 -4.71 2.46 6.75
CA MET A 118 -5.64 1.37 7.09
C MET A 118 -5.99 1.37 8.58
N GLU A 119 -5.07 1.79 9.44
CA GLU A 119 -5.23 1.89 10.90
C GLU A 119 -6.33 2.87 11.27
N SER A 120 -6.46 3.99 10.55
CA SER A 120 -7.51 4.98 10.77
C SER A 120 -8.91 4.44 10.52
N HIS A 121 -9.01 3.36 9.76
CA HIS A 121 -10.25 2.63 9.53
C HIS A 121 -10.41 1.41 10.46
N GLY A 122 -9.53 1.24 11.46
CA GLY A 122 -9.55 0.10 12.37
C GLY A 122 -9.21 -1.23 11.70
N LEU A 123 -8.50 -1.17 10.57
CA LEU A 123 -7.91 -2.31 9.91
C LEU A 123 -6.46 -2.45 10.38
N THR A 124 -5.98 -3.68 10.48
CA THR A 124 -4.66 -3.99 11.01
C THR A 124 -3.85 -4.81 10.02
N ILE A 125 -2.55 -4.95 10.28
CA ILE A 125 -1.66 -5.82 9.49
C ILE A 125 -2.17 -7.27 9.43
N TRP A 126 -2.92 -7.69 10.42
CA TRP A 126 -3.49 -9.03 10.50
C TRP A 126 -4.68 -9.24 9.56
N ASP A 127 -5.27 -8.16 9.08
CA ASP A 127 -6.35 -8.21 8.11
C ASP A 127 -5.85 -8.30 6.66
N LEU A 128 -4.54 -8.12 6.42
CA LEU A 128 -3.97 -8.03 5.07
C LEU A 128 -4.29 -9.24 4.18
N ASP A 129 -4.29 -10.44 4.73
CA ASP A 129 -4.54 -11.67 3.98
C ASP A 129 -6.00 -12.15 4.09
N ARG A 130 -6.85 -11.39 4.78
CA ARG A 130 -8.29 -11.65 4.84
C ARG A 130 -8.97 -11.10 3.60
N THR A 131 -10.02 -11.81 3.18
CA THR A 131 -10.86 -11.44 2.04
C THR A 131 -12.05 -10.60 2.51
N PHE A 132 -12.30 -9.49 1.82
CA PHE A 132 -13.39 -8.56 2.11
C PHE A 132 -14.22 -8.29 0.87
N HIS A 133 -15.49 -7.91 1.08
CA HIS A 133 -16.32 -7.35 0.03
C HIS A 133 -15.84 -5.95 -0.33
N VAL A 134 -15.60 -5.72 -1.63
CA VAL A 134 -15.04 -4.46 -2.14
C VAL A 134 -15.96 -3.72 -3.09
N GLY A 135 -17.20 -4.18 -3.25
CA GLY A 135 -18.25 -3.49 -4.02
C GLY A 135 -17.85 -3.15 -5.45
N GLY A 136 -17.26 -4.11 -6.17
CA GLY A 136 -16.86 -3.94 -7.56
C GLY A 136 -15.52 -3.22 -7.75
N PHE A 137 -14.79 -2.85 -6.68
CA PHE A 137 -13.48 -2.22 -6.80
C PHE A 137 -12.51 -3.09 -7.63
N GLY A 138 -11.87 -2.46 -8.62
CA GLY A 138 -10.95 -3.16 -9.53
C GLY A 138 -11.61 -4.28 -10.34
N GLY A 139 -12.94 -4.23 -10.55
CA GLY A 139 -13.71 -5.21 -11.30
C GLY A 139 -13.96 -6.52 -10.54
N LYS A 140 -13.78 -6.55 -9.21
CA LYS A 140 -13.99 -7.74 -8.37
C LYS A 140 -15.00 -7.47 -7.26
N GLU A 141 -15.75 -8.49 -6.85
CA GLU A 141 -16.66 -8.42 -5.70
C GLU A 141 -15.92 -8.57 -4.38
N THR A 142 -14.87 -9.40 -4.37
CA THR A 142 -14.08 -9.69 -3.17
C THR A 142 -12.60 -9.63 -3.47
N MET A 143 -11.81 -9.11 -2.54
CA MET A 143 -10.34 -9.05 -2.61
C MET A 143 -9.73 -9.22 -1.21
N THR A 144 -8.47 -9.65 -1.15
CA THR A 144 -7.70 -9.53 0.09
C THR A 144 -7.37 -8.05 0.36
N LEU A 145 -7.26 -7.66 1.62
CA LEU A 145 -6.88 -6.28 1.96
C LEU A 145 -5.53 -5.90 1.34
N ARG A 146 -4.60 -6.83 1.23
CA ARG A 146 -3.31 -6.65 0.56
C ARG A 146 -3.46 -6.27 -0.91
N GLU A 147 -4.35 -6.96 -1.64
CA GLU A 147 -4.66 -6.62 -3.04
C GLU A 147 -5.33 -5.24 -3.13
N VAL A 148 -6.28 -4.95 -2.22
CA VAL A 148 -6.96 -3.65 -2.15
C VAL A 148 -5.92 -2.53 -1.97
N MET A 149 -5.04 -2.63 -0.97
CA MET A 149 -4.00 -1.63 -0.72
C MET A 149 -3.05 -1.45 -1.89
N SER A 150 -2.61 -2.55 -2.50
CA SER A 150 -1.73 -2.49 -3.69
C SER A 150 -2.40 -1.77 -4.85
N ARG A 151 -3.67 -2.08 -5.13
CA ARG A 151 -4.43 -1.43 -6.22
C ARG A 151 -4.73 0.04 -5.93
N LEU A 152 -5.13 0.36 -4.71
CA LEU A 152 -5.37 1.75 -4.30
C LEU A 152 -4.13 2.62 -4.48
N ARG A 153 -2.98 2.12 -4.04
CA ARG A 153 -1.71 2.83 -4.25
C ARG A 153 -1.38 2.98 -5.73
N ALA A 154 -1.53 1.92 -6.51
CA ALA A 154 -1.26 1.95 -7.94
C ALA A 154 -2.17 2.94 -8.70
N ALA A 155 -3.45 3.01 -8.35
CA ALA A 155 -4.42 3.85 -9.02
C ALA A 155 -4.37 5.34 -8.60
N TYR A 156 -4.05 5.63 -7.32
CA TYR A 156 -4.31 6.96 -6.76
C TYR A 156 -3.08 7.66 -6.16
N THR A 157 -1.97 6.97 -5.89
CA THR A 157 -0.85 7.55 -5.15
C THR A 157 0.53 7.35 -5.79
N LEU A 158 0.61 6.75 -6.97
CA LEU A 158 1.88 6.68 -7.72
C LEU A 158 2.15 8.00 -8.46
N HIS A 159 2.33 7.94 -9.76
CA HIS A 159 2.74 9.09 -10.58
C HIS A 159 1.57 9.81 -11.27
N ILE A 160 0.34 9.48 -10.90
CA ILE A 160 -0.88 10.09 -11.43
C ILE A 160 -1.72 10.59 -10.26
N GLY A 161 -2.01 11.88 -10.22
CA GLY A 161 -2.99 12.48 -9.33
C GLY A 161 -4.36 12.47 -10.00
N ALA A 162 -5.27 11.59 -9.57
CA ALA A 162 -6.60 11.46 -10.16
C ALA A 162 -7.65 12.16 -9.31
N GLU A 163 -8.25 13.20 -9.88
CA GLU A 163 -9.34 13.98 -9.25
C GLU A 163 -10.59 13.92 -10.14
N PHE A 164 -11.54 13.07 -9.80
CA PHE A 164 -12.78 12.92 -10.58
C PHE A 164 -14.04 12.88 -9.72
N THR A 165 -13.91 12.85 -8.40
CA THR A 165 -15.07 12.75 -7.49
C THR A 165 -15.98 13.96 -7.52
N HIS A 166 -15.51 15.11 -8.01
CA HIS A 166 -16.27 16.34 -8.19
C HIS A 166 -17.16 16.33 -9.44
N ILE A 167 -16.98 15.38 -10.37
CA ILE A 167 -17.76 15.27 -11.59
C ILE A 167 -19.21 14.94 -11.22
N MET A 168 -20.16 15.77 -11.65
CA MET A 168 -21.58 15.62 -11.32
C MET A 168 -22.24 14.51 -12.14
N ASP A 169 -21.80 14.32 -13.39
CA ASP A 169 -22.30 13.24 -14.22
C ASP A 169 -21.85 11.89 -13.67
N ARG A 170 -22.83 11.04 -13.42
CA ARG A 170 -22.59 9.74 -12.79
C ARG A 170 -21.86 8.79 -13.74
N ASP A 171 -22.28 8.71 -14.99
CA ASP A 171 -21.77 7.74 -15.95
C ASP A 171 -20.29 8.06 -16.32
N GLU A 172 -19.99 9.37 -16.46
CA GLU A 172 -18.62 9.83 -16.69
C GLU A 172 -17.71 9.51 -15.49
N ARG A 173 -18.18 9.78 -14.27
CA ARG A 173 -17.44 9.49 -13.05
C ARG A 173 -17.20 7.99 -12.87
N GLU A 174 -18.21 7.15 -13.13
CA GLU A 174 -18.08 5.70 -13.04
C GLU A 174 -17.15 5.16 -14.12
N TRP A 175 -17.20 5.69 -15.33
CA TRP A 175 -16.29 5.31 -16.40
C TRP A 175 -14.83 5.59 -16.07
N LEU A 176 -14.51 6.77 -15.51
CA LEU A 176 -13.16 7.13 -15.07
C LEU A 176 -12.69 6.22 -13.93
N ARG A 177 -13.53 6.03 -12.92
CA ARG A 177 -13.26 5.15 -11.80
C ARG A 177 -12.89 3.74 -12.26
N ASP A 178 -13.71 3.16 -13.08
CA ASP A 178 -13.51 1.78 -13.53
C ASP A 178 -12.22 1.62 -14.32
N ARG A 179 -11.87 2.61 -15.11
CA ARG A 179 -10.60 2.61 -15.86
C ARG A 179 -9.37 2.73 -14.94
N LEU A 180 -9.43 3.60 -13.96
CA LEU A 180 -8.33 3.80 -13.00
C LEU A 180 -8.15 2.57 -12.10
N GLU A 181 -9.24 1.99 -11.61
CA GLU A 181 -9.20 0.91 -10.62
C GLU A 181 -8.92 -0.47 -11.20
N VAL A 182 -9.32 -0.74 -12.43
CA VAL A 182 -8.93 -1.98 -13.12
C VAL A 182 -7.44 -1.99 -13.46
N GLY A 183 -6.87 -0.79 -13.64
CA GLY A 183 -5.48 -0.60 -14.00
C GLY A 183 -5.25 -0.67 -15.51
N MET A 184 -4.26 0.09 -15.96
CA MET A 184 -3.85 0.02 -17.35
C MET A 184 -2.77 -1.05 -17.52
N PRO A 185 -2.84 -1.85 -18.57
CA PRO A 185 -1.75 -2.77 -18.89
C PRO A 185 -0.47 -1.96 -19.16
N LYS A 186 0.66 -2.49 -18.69
CA LYS A 186 1.96 -1.86 -18.96
C LYS A 186 2.17 -1.83 -20.49
N PRO A 187 2.51 -0.65 -21.06
CA PRO A 187 2.76 -0.55 -22.50
C PRO A 187 3.87 -1.51 -22.94
N THR A 188 3.72 -2.10 -24.09
CA THR A 188 4.75 -2.94 -24.73
C THR A 188 5.99 -2.10 -25.07
N ASN A 189 7.12 -2.74 -25.26
CA ASN A 189 8.35 -2.04 -25.67
C ASN A 189 8.19 -1.26 -26.98
N ALA A 190 7.34 -1.74 -27.88
CA ALA A 190 7.04 -1.04 -29.14
C ALA A 190 6.24 0.24 -28.90
N GLU A 191 5.22 0.17 -28.06
CA GLU A 191 4.41 1.34 -27.67
C GLU A 191 5.25 2.36 -26.90
N GLN A 192 6.11 1.93 -25.97
CA GLN A 192 7.02 2.83 -25.24
C GLN A 192 7.95 3.58 -26.20
N LYS A 193 8.54 2.87 -27.18
CA LYS A 193 9.37 3.51 -28.22
C LYS A 193 8.57 4.49 -29.08
N TYR A 194 7.34 4.13 -29.42
CA TYR A 194 6.47 5.02 -30.19
C TYR A 194 6.12 6.30 -29.41
N ILE A 195 5.78 6.18 -28.12
CA ILE A 195 5.52 7.31 -27.24
C ILE A 195 6.74 8.23 -27.17
N LEU A 196 7.94 7.67 -26.92
CA LEU A 196 9.18 8.42 -26.87
C LEU A 196 9.46 9.14 -28.21
N GLN A 197 9.25 8.46 -29.32
CA GLN A 197 9.42 9.06 -30.67
C GLN A 197 8.47 10.26 -30.87
N LYS A 198 7.23 10.15 -30.39
CA LYS A 198 6.24 11.26 -30.52
C LYS A 198 6.61 12.43 -29.62
N LEU A 199 7.05 12.19 -28.40
CA LEU A 199 7.53 13.24 -27.49
C LEU A 199 8.74 13.97 -28.08
N ASN A 200 9.75 13.24 -28.57
CA ASN A 200 10.92 13.84 -29.22
C ASN A 200 10.54 14.64 -30.45
N ALA A 201 9.57 14.18 -31.25
CA ALA A 201 9.11 14.90 -32.42
C ALA A 201 8.37 16.21 -32.04
N ALA A 202 7.59 16.19 -30.96
CA ALA A 202 6.92 17.39 -30.45
C ALA A 202 7.95 18.42 -29.95
N GLU A 203 8.92 18.00 -29.15
CA GLU A 203 9.99 18.88 -28.64
C GLU A 203 10.84 19.45 -29.78
N ALA A 204 11.22 18.63 -30.75
CA ALA A 204 11.96 19.10 -31.93
C ALA A 204 11.17 20.14 -32.74
N PHE A 205 9.86 19.94 -32.89
CA PHE A 205 8.97 20.88 -33.55
C PHE A 205 8.83 22.18 -32.76
N GLU A 206 8.69 22.14 -31.45
CA GLU A 206 8.67 23.33 -30.59
C GLU A 206 9.96 24.14 -30.73
N ASN A 207 11.12 23.49 -30.67
CA ASN A 207 12.42 24.10 -30.84
C ASN A 207 12.58 24.75 -32.24
N PHE A 208 12.10 24.08 -33.27
CA PHE A 208 12.08 24.64 -34.63
C PHE A 208 11.22 25.91 -34.69
N LEU A 209 10.02 25.88 -34.11
CA LEU A 209 9.13 27.04 -34.07
C LEU A 209 9.74 28.22 -33.28
N GLN A 210 10.41 27.92 -32.15
CA GLN A 210 11.13 28.94 -31.38
C GLN A 210 12.21 29.65 -32.18
N THR A 211 12.91 28.89 -33.03
CA THR A 211 14.01 29.43 -33.83
C THR A 211 13.51 30.24 -35.03
N LYS A 212 12.42 29.79 -35.67
CA LYS A 212 11.93 30.38 -36.92
C LYS A 212 10.90 31.47 -36.74
N TYR A 213 10.12 31.43 -35.67
CA TYR A 213 9.00 32.36 -35.43
C TYR A 213 9.11 33.03 -34.08
N LEU A 214 10.05 33.91 -33.94
CA LEU A 214 10.28 34.75 -32.75
C LEU A 214 9.05 35.63 -32.46
N GLY A 215 8.61 35.67 -31.23
CA GLY A 215 7.52 36.56 -30.77
C GLY A 215 6.11 35.97 -30.80
N GLN A 216 5.88 34.77 -31.27
CA GLN A 216 4.60 34.09 -31.12
C GLN A 216 4.42 33.49 -29.73
N LYS A 217 3.21 33.65 -29.15
CA LYS A 217 2.86 33.03 -27.87
C LYS A 217 2.75 31.51 -28.06
N ARG A 218 3.47 30.77 -27.23
CA ARG A 218 3.52 29.29 -27.28
C ARG A 218 3.38 28.70 -25.91
N PHE A 219 2.91 27.46 -25.89
CA PHE A 219 2.85 26.65 -24.69
C PHE A 219 3.75 25.43 -24.92
N SER A 220 4.64 25.17 -23.99
CA SER A 220 5.46 23.97 -23.97
C SER A 220 4.68 22.79 -23.39
N LEU A 221 5.02 21.59 -23.85
CA LEU A 221 4.52 20.33 -23.27
C LEU A 221 5.07 20.09 -21.88
#